data_6b239e7939b53ce572235902e607e38c
#
_entry.id   6b239e7939b53ce572235902e607e38c
#
_cell.length_a   1.000
_cell.length_b   1.000
_cell.length_c   1.000
_cell.angle_alpha   90.00
_cell.angle_beta   90.00
_cell.angle_gamma   90.00
#
_symmetry.space_group_name_H-M   'P 1'
#
loop_
_entity.id
_entity.type
_entity.pdbx_description
1 polymer ?
#
loop_
_entity_poly.entity_id
_entity_poly.type
_entity_poly.pdbx_seq_one_letter_code
_entity_poly.pdbx_strand_id
1 'polypeptide(L)'
;MNKREIDNEKLPSLGFPWALHLKEVTEWLFISGVPAMDAEGRVIGETVEQQFRYIVERIEEIVHGAGMSLGDIVFLTITVTEQVNLYEEWGELLKEYVGSFPNAPGPAGGTLRIVKGLSHPKMLIEVEGVAAR
;
A
#
# COMPACT_ATOMS: atom_id res chain seq x y z
N MET A 1 -0.17 10.62 19.21
CA MET A 1 0.89 10.74 18.18
C MET A 1 0.65 11.95 17.32
N ASN A 2 1.72 12.63 16.94
CA ASN A 2 1.67 13.75 16.02
C ASN A 2 2.21 13.34 14.67
N LYS A 3 1.42 13.56 13.61
CA LYS A 3 1.82 13.33 12.21
C LYS A 3 1.98 14.69 11.52
N ARG A 4 3.07 14.86 10.82
CA ARG A 4 3.30 16.06 10.00
C ARG A 4 3.83 15.63 8.64
N GLU A 5 3.15 16.05 7.58
CA GLU A 5 3.61 15.87 6.22
C GLU A 5 4.77 16.82 5.93
N ILE A 6 5.77 16.31 5.25
CA ILE A 6 6.89 17.12 4.76
C ILE A 6 6.87 17.06 3.25
N ASP A 7 6.75 18.22 2.66
CA ASP A 7 6.75 18.39 1.22
C ASP A 7 8.06 19.00 0.74
N ASN A 8 8.25 19.02 -0.58
CA ASN A 8 9.44 19.60 -1.20
C ASN A 8 9.03 20.25 -2.52
N GLU A 9 9.20 21.57 -2.61
CA GLU A 9 8.81 22.34 -3.79
C GLU A 9 9.63 22.00 -5.05
N LYS A 10 10.77 21.32 -4.91
CA LYS A 10 11.61 20.87 -6.03
C LYS A 10 11.21 19.52 -6.58
N LEU A 11 10.22 18.87 -5.96
CA LEU A 11 9.69 17.58 -6.38
C LEU A 11 8.24 17.73 -6.84
N PRO A 12 7.78 16.86 -7.73
CA PRO A 12 6.39 16.95 -8.21
C PRO A 12 5.38 16.64 -7.08
N SER A 13 4.20 17.24 -7.16
CA SER A 13 3.09 16.90 -6.27
C SER A 13 2.39 15.66 -6.82
N LEU A 14 2.42 14.56 -6.06
CA LEU A 14 1.89 13.27 -6.47
C LEU A 14 0.63 12.84 -5.67
N GLY A 15 0.09 13.73 -4.83
CA GLY A 15 -1.08 13.44 -4.02
C GLY A 15 -0.77 12.71 -2.70
N PHE A 16 0.50 12.49 -2.38
CA PHE A 16 0.97 11.96 -1.10
C PHE A 16 2.26 12.68 -0.70
N PRO A 17 2.60 12.70 0.62
CA PRO A 17 3.76 13.46 1.09
C PRO A 17 5.08 12.80 0.70
N TRP A 18 6.13 13.61 0.57
CA TRP A 18 7.50 13.11 0.36
C TRP A 18 8.10 12.52 1.62
N ALA A 19 7.64 12.95 2.78
CA ALA A 19 7.96 12.31 4.05
C ALA A 19 6.81 12.51 5.04
N LEU A 20 6.75 11.63 6.01
CA LEU A 20 5.81 11.73 7.11
C LEU A 20 6.62 11.71 8.41
N HIS A 21 6.58 12.82 9.14
CA HIS A 21 7.29 12.97 10.41
C HIS A 21 6.37 12.59 11.56
N LEU A 22 6.71 11.56 12.29
CA LEU A 22 5.94 11.05 13.41
C LEU A 22 6.64 11.35 14.73
N LYS A 23 5.88 11.82 15.71
CA LYS A 23 6.34 12.01 17.09
C LYS A 23 5.37 11.32 18.06
N GLU A 24 5.89 10.93 19.22
CA GLU A 24 5.08 10.34 20.30
C GLU A 24 4.29 9.12 19.84
N VAL A 25 4.93 8.25 19.10
CA VAL A 25 4.35 6.98 18.65
C VAL A 25 4.33 6.01 19.83
N THR A 26 3.15 5.45 20.13
CA THR A 26 2.98 4.47 21.19
C THR A 26 2.83 3.04 20.68
N GLU A 27 2.40 2.88 19.44
CA GLU A 27 2.19 1.57 18.83
C GLU A 27 2.69 1.54 17.39
N TRP A 28 3.32 0.44 17.04
CA TRP A 28 3.77 0.15 15.67
C TRP A 28 3.21 -1.19 15.22
N LEU A 29 2.83 -1.28 13.97
CA LEU A 29 2.44 -2.52 13.32
C LEU A 29 3.23 -2.66 12.02
N PHE A 30 4.06 -3.69 11.94
CA PHE A 30 4.80 -4.03 10.73
C PHE A 30 4.01 -5.08 9.96
N ILE A 31 3.57 -4.74 8.76
CA ILE A 31 2.72 -5.59 7.94
C ILE A 31 3.60 -6.28 6.90
N SER A 32 3.64 -7.59 6.96
CA SER A 32 4.37 -8.41 5.98
C SER A 32 3.79 -8.23 4.58
N GLY A 33 4.53 -8.62 3.56
CA GLY A 33 4.03 -8.61 2.19
C GLY A 33 2.74 -9.40 2.05
N VAL A 34 1.65 -8.72 1.69
CA VAL A 34 0.32 -9.30 1.53
C VAL A 34 0.08 -9.55 0.04
N PRO A 35 -0.13 -10.82 -0.37
CA PRO A 35 -0.47 -11.16 -1.75
C PRO A 35 -1.99 -11.20 -1.95
N ALA A 36 -2.43 -11.15 -3.20
CA ALA A 36 -3.79 -11.47 -3.57
C ALA A 36 -3.97 -12.99 -3.65
N MET A 37 -4.03 -13.62 -2.50
CA MET A 37 -4.03 -15.07 -2.36
C MET A 37 -4.96 -15.48 -1.23
N ASP A 38 -5.75 -16.53 -1.42
CA ASP A 38 -6.63 -17.04 -0.38
C ASP A 38 -5.90 -17.99 0.58
N ALA A 39 -6.62 -18.51 1.58
CA ALA A 39 -6.05 -19.39 2.60
C ALA A 39 -5.54 -20.72 2.02
N GLU A 40 -6.00 -21.13 0.85
CA GLU A 40 -5.55 -22.34 0.16
C GLU A 40 -4.39 -22.07 -0.82
N GLY A 41 -3.91 -20.82 -0.87
CA GLY A 41 -2.79 -20.45 -1.74
C GLY A 41 -3.18 -20.20 -3.19
N ARG A 42 -4.47 -20.00 -3.46
CA ARG A 42 -4.95 -19.65 -4.81
C ARG A 42 -4.88 -18.14 -5.02
N VAL A 43 -4.34 -17.73 -6.15
CA VAL A 43 -4.30 -16.30 -6.52
C VAL A 43 -5.70 -15.82 -6.88
N ILE A 44 -6.09 -14.70 -6.30
CA ILE A 44 -7.40 -14.07 -6.48
C ILE A 44 -7.25 -12.82 -7.34
N GLY A 45 -8.01 -12.76 -8.42
CA GLY A 45 -7.99 -11.65 -9.36
C GLY A 45 -7.08 -11.88 -10.56
N GLU A 46 -7.53 -11.42 -11.72
CA GLU A 46 -6.82 -11.57 -13.00
C GLU A 46 -6.08 -10.30 -13.40
N THR A 47 -6.51 -9.14 -12.88
CA THR A 47 -5.88 -7.85 -13.16
C THR A 47 -5.17 -7.32 -11.92
N VAL A 48 -4.22 -6.41 -12.13
CA VAL A 48 -3.50 -5.80 -11.02
C VAL A 48 -4.44 -5.02 -10.11
N GLU A 49 -5.46 -4.37 -10.65
CA GLU A 49 -6.46 -3.64 -9.87
C GLU A 49 -7.31 -4.58 -9.00
N GLN A 50 -7.75 -5.70 -9.56
CA GLN A 50 -8.50 -6.71 -8.79
C GLN A 50 -7.66 -7.29 -7.67
N GLN A 51 -6.40 -7.61 -7.95
CA GLN A 51 -5.48 -8.11 -6.94
C GLN A 51 -5.23 -7.06 -5.86
N PHE A 52 -5.04 -5.81 -6.23
CA PHE A 52 -4.81 -4.73 -5.28
C PHE A 52 -6.02 -4.52 -4.34
N ARG A 53 -7.24 -4.53 -4.86
CA ARG A 53 -8.45 -4.42 -4.03
C ARG A 53 -8.53 -5.55 -3.01
N TYR A 54 -8.27 -6.76 -3.43
CA TYR A 54 -8.25 -7.91 -2.52
C TYR A 54 -7.20 -7.73 -1.42
N ILE A 55 -6.00 -7.27 -1.78
CA ILE A 55 -4.92 -7.01 -0.84
C ILE A 55 -5.33 -5.94 0.19
N VAL A 56 -5.94 -4.84 -0.25
CA VAL A 56 -6.37 -3.75 0.65
C VAL A 56 -7.39 -4.26 1.66
N GLU A 57 -8.34 -5.08 1.24
CA GLU A 57 -9.31 -5.70 2.16
C GLU A 57 -8.61 -6.58 3.21
N ARG A 58 -7.59 -7.31 2.81
CA ARG A 58 -6.81 -8.13 3.75
C ARG A 58 -5.98 -7.26 4.69
N ILE A 59 -5.37 -6.20 4.19
CA ILE A 59 -4.63 -5.23 5.03
C ILE A 59 -5.57 -4.60 6.05
N GLU A 60 -6.79 -4.22 5.66
CA GLU A 60 -7.78 -3.69 6.59
C GLU A 60 -8.08 -4.67 7.72
N GLU A 61 -8.29 -5.94 7.41
CA GLU A 61 -8.49 -6.97 8.43
C GLU A 61 -7.28 -7.12 9.36
N ILE A 62 -6.08 -7.04 8.81
CA ILE A 62 -4.83 -7.15 9.57
C ILE A 62 -4.70 -5.99 10.56
N VAL A 63 -4.90 -4.75 10.11
CA VAL A 63 -4.79 -3.58 10.99
C VAL A 63 -5.90 -3.57 12.04
N HIS A 64 -7.11 -4.02 11.70
CA HIS A 64 -8.20 -4.19 12.66
C HIS A 64 -7.84 -5.23 13.75
N GLY A 65 -7.09 -6.27 13.38
CA GLY A 65 -6.59 -7.26 14.33
C GLY A 65 -5.68 -6.66 15.41
N ALA A 66 -5.04 -5.53 15.11
CA ALA A 66 -4.22 -4.78 16.06
C ALA A 66 -5.00 -3.63 16.74
N GLY A 67 -6.30 -3.52 16.50
CA GLY A 67 -7.09 -2.40 17.00
C GLY A 67 -6.83 -1.08 16.28
N MET A 68 -6.24 -1.15 15.10
CA MET A 68 -5.92 -0.01 14.24
C MET A 68 -6.87 0.06 13.05
N SER A 69 -6.73 1.09 12.23
CA SER A 69 -7.49 1.27 10.99
C SER A 69 -6.55 1.55 9.82
N LEU A 70 -7.09 1.58 8.60
CA LEU A 70 -6.31 1.98 7.41
C LEU A 70 -5.73 3.38 7.54
N GLY A 71 -6.40 4.27 8.28
CA GLY A 71 -5.89 5.63 8.58
C GLY A 71 -4.61 5.67 9.41
N ASP A 72 -4.26 4.58 10.09
CA ASP A 72 -3.03 4.47 10.87
C ASP A 72 -1.83 4.03 10.03
N ILE A 73 -2.04 3.66 8.77
CA ILE A 73 -0.94 3.30 7.87
C ILE A 73 -0.12 4.54 7.55
N VAL A 74 1.19 4.43 7.74
CA VAL A 74 2.13 5.55 7.55
C VAL A 74 3.07 5.33 6.37
N PHE A 75 3.28 4.09 5.95
CA PHE A 75 4.14 3.78 4.82
C PHE A 75 3.73 2.47 4.16
N LEU A 76 3.69 2.46 2.83
CA LEU A 76 3.46 1.25 2.04
C LEU A 76 4.54 1.07 0.99
N THR A 77 4.98 -0.16 0.80
CA THR A 77 5.78 -0.55 -0.35
C THR A 77 4.92 -1.41 -1.26
N ILE A 78 4.71 -0.94 -2.47
CA ILE A 78 3.97 -1.65 -3.51
C ILE A 78 4.97 -2.28 -4.46
N THR A 79 4.92 -3.59 -4.61
CA THR A 79 5.78 -4.33 -5.51
C THR A 79 4.93 -4.95 -6.61
N VAL A 80 5.24 -4.64 -7.85
CA VAL A 80 4.57 -5.21 -9.02
C VAL A 80 5.56 -6.01 -9.86
N THR A 81 5.05 -6.98 -10.61
CA THR A 81 5.89 -7.75 -11.53
C THR A 81 6.04 -7.03 -12.86
N GLU A 82 7.04 -7.42 -13.64
CA GLU A 82 7.25 -6.89 -14.99
C GLU A 82 6.11 -7.24 -15.97
N GLN A 83 5.20 -8.13 -15.60
CA GLN A 83 3.98 -8.43 -16.38
C GLN A 83 2.99 -7.26 -16.37
N VAL A 84 3.08 -6.36 -15.37
CA VAL A 84 2.21 -5.21 -15.27
C VAL A 84 2.79 -4.08 -16.10
N ASN A 85 2.03 -3.58 -17.07
CA ASN A 85 2.43 -2.40 -17.83
C ASN A 85 2.06 -1.14 -17.05
N LEU A 86 2.98 -0.68 -16.20
CA LEU A 86 2.74 0.49 -15.36
C LEU A 86 2.48 1.77 -16.13
N TYR A 87 3.03 1.91 -17.33
CA TYR A 87 2.79 3.11 -18.16
C TYR A 87 1.34 3.20 -18.61
N GLU A 88 0.66 2.07 -18.77
CA GLU A 88 -0.76 2.01 -19.13
C GLU A 88 -1.67 1.93 -17.92
N GLU A 89 -1.26 1.20 -16.87
CA GLU A 89 -2.11 0.85 -15.72
C GLU A 89 -1.90 1.77 -14.51
N TRP A 90 -0.86 2.59 -14.50
CA TRP A 90 -0.52 3.44 -13.35
C TRP A 90 -1.66 4.34 -12.90
N GLY A 91 -2.38 4.96 -13.83
CA GLY A 91 -3.50 5.86 -13.51
C GLY A 91 -4.60 5.17 -12.72
N GLU A 92 -4.99 3.97 -13.14
CA GLU A 92 -6.03 3.20 -12.47
C GLU A 92 -5.54 2.65 -11.12
N LEU A 93 -4.31 2.16 -11.06
CA LEU A 93 -3.71 1.69 -9.81
C LEU A 93 -3.59 2.82 -8.79
N LEU A 94 -3.20 4.01 -9.21
CA LEU A 94 -3.11 5.19 -8.35
C LEU A 94 -4.49 5.60 -7.80
N LYS A 95 -5.54 5.55 -8.62
CA LYS A 95 -6.91 5.77 -8.18
C LYS A 95 -7.32 4.79 -7.10
N GLU A 96 -7.05 3.50 -7.29
CA GLU A 96 -7.33 2.47 -6.29
C GLU A 96 -6.56 2.73 -5.00
N TYR A 97 -5.30 3.11 -5.10
CA TYR A 97 -4.47 3.44 -3.96
C TYR A 97 -5.03 4.62 -3.16
N VAL A 98 -5.30 5.74 -3.83
CA VAL A 98 -5.84 6.94 -3.17
C VAL A 98 -7.25 6.66 -2.61
N GLY A 99 -8.09 5.93 -3.35
CA GLY A 99 -9.43 5.58 -2.91
C GLY A 99 -9.46 4.63 -1.71
N SER A 100 -8.40 3.84 -1.51
CA SER A 100 -8.32 2.89 -0.40
C SER A 100 -7.93 3.53 0.93
N PHE A 101 -7.35 4.74 0.91
CA PHE A 101 -6.84 5.41 2.12
C PHE A 101 -7.43 6.83 2.25
N PRO A 102 -8.78 6.95 2.40
CA PRO A 102 -9.46 8.25 2.30
C PRO A 102 -9.25 9.18 3.49
N ASN A 103 -8.71 8.71 4.60
CA ASN A 103 -8.77 9.42 5.88
C ASN A 103 -7.41 9.73 6.50
N ALA A 104 -6.41 9.79 5.73
CA ALA A 104 -5.12 10.09 6.32
C ALA A 104 -5.00 11.47 6.88
N PRO A 105 -3.98 12.18 7.12
CA PRO A 105 -3.60 13.33 6.35
C PRO A 105 -3.02 12.86 5.01
N GLY A 106 -3.88 12.55 4.06
CA GLY A 106 -3.52 11.97 2.78
C GLY A 106 -3.11 10.49 2.86
N PRO A 107 -2.97 9.82 1.73
CA PRO A 107 -2.45 8.46 1.70
C PRO A 107 -1.03 8.43 2.25
N ALA A 108 -0.71 7.32 2.87
CA ALA A 108 0.63 7.08 3.38
C ALA A 108 1.68 7.28 2.29
N GLY A 109 2.82 7.80 2.66
CA GLY A 109 3.98 7.79 1.78
C GLY A 109 4.37 6.36 1.42
N GLY A 110 5.17 6.19 0.38
CA GLY A 110 5.55 4.85 0.01
C GLY A 110 6.50 4.77 -1.17
N THR A 111 6.77 3.55 -1.58
CA THR A 111 7.66 3.24 -2.70
C THR A 111 7.01 2.22 -3.61
N LEU A 112 7.17 2.40 -4.91
CA LEU A 112 6.78 1.44 -5.92
C LEU A 112 8.03 0.75 -6.47
N ARG A 113 7.99 -0.57 -6.54
CA ARG A 113 9.08 -1.39 -7.10
C ARG A 113 8.54 -2.28 -8.20
N ILE A 114 9.36 -2.48 -9.22
CA ILE A 114 9.10 -3.46 -10.28
C ILE A 114 10.11 -4.58 -10.10
N VAL A 115 9.61 -5.81 -10.01
CA VAL A 115 10.43 -7.00 -9.88
C VAL A 115 10.12 -7.97 -11.01
N LYS A 116 11.00 -8.91 -11.24
CA LYS A 116 10.81 -9.91 -12.30
C LYS A 116 9.61 -10.80 -12.06
N GLY A 117 9.40 -11.23 -10.83
CA GLY A 117 8.30 -12.09 -10.43
C GLY A 117 8.16 -12.17 -8.91
N LEU A 118 7.04 -12.69 -8.48
CA LEU A 118 6.70 -12.94 -7.08
C LEU A 118 6.62 -14.45 -6.83
N SER A 119 6.17 -14.86 -5.64
CA SER A 119 6.20 -16.27 -5.23
C SER A 119 5.26 -17.21 -6.00
N HIS A 120 4.37 -16.65 -6.80
CA HIS A 120 3.48 -17.42 -7.68
C HIS A 120 3.41 -16.75 -9.05
N PRO A 121 3.41 -17.52 -10.18
CA PRO A 121 3.45 -16.92 -11.52
C PRO A 121 2.25 -16.03 -11.87
N LYS A 122 1.12 -16.20 -11.21
CA LYS A 122 -0.07 -15.38 -11.43
C LYS A 122 -0.14 -14.14 -10.51
N MET A 123 0.75 -14.02 -9.55
CA MET A 123 0.81 -12.82 -8.70
C MET A 123 1.38 -11.66 -9.50
N LEU A 124 0.64 -10.56 -9.53
CA LEU A 124 1.01 -9.33 -10.22
C LEU A 124 1.50 -8.25 -9.25
N ILE A 125 1.07 -8.31 -8.00
CA ILE A 125 1.31 -7.26 -7.01
C ILE A 125 1.37 -7.86 -5.60
N GLU A 126 2.17 -7.25 -4.75
CA GLU A 126 2.27 -7.53 -3.33
C GLU A 126 2.46 -6.20 -2.59
N VAL A 127 1.88 -6.07 -1.42
CA VAL A 127 1.94 -4.82 -0.63
C VAL A 127 2.37 -5.13 0.79
N GLU A 128 3.37 -4.40 1.27
CA GLU A 128 3.81 -4.42 2.67
C GLU A 128 3.76 -3.02 3.24
N GLY A 129 3.77 -2.88 4.55
CA GLY A 129 3.69 -1.55 5.11
C GLY A 129 3.91 -1.46 6.61
N VAL A 130 3.75 -0.24 7.09
CA VAL A 130 3.86 0.10 8.51
C VAL A 130 2.66 0.95 8.90
N ALA A 131 2.02 0.59 10.00
CA ALA A 131 1.03 1.43 10.66
C ALA A 131 1.58 1.89 12.01
N ALA A 132 1.13 3.04 12.46
CA ALA A 132 1.56 3.64 13.73
C ALA A 132 0.48 4.53 14.33
N ARG A 133 0.47 4.61 15.65
CA ARG A 133 -0.33 5.60 16.39
C ARG A 133 0.23 5.90 17.76
#